data_21fad02270470e301c2352f90dcaa6c6
#
_entry.id   21fad02270470e301c2352f90dcaa6c6
#
_cell.length_a   1.000
_cell.length_b   1.000
_cell.length_c   1.000
_cell.angle_alpha   90.00
_cell.angle_beta   90.00
_cell.angle_gamma   90.00
#
_symmetry.space_group_name_H-M   'P 1'
#
loop_
_entity.id
_entity.type
_entity.pdbx_description
1 polymer ?
#
loop_
_entity_poly.entity_id
_entity_poly.type
_entity_poly.pdbx_seq_one_letter_code
_entity_poly.pdbx_strand_id
1 'polypeptide(L)'
;MSETATLNRDTPVFAAETVIESMRLPVIVMGRQGEIVSVNMSAEEFLGRSRQNVASKALSSLFLPNQVLARMLARTEAGRSITAELSLALCDGECRKVVANLSPLENGGSVLTLFADETVRQMEKIDQQERTVRSLGAMAMMLAHEVKNPLSGMRGAAQLILQNATEGDRPLAQLIVDECDRVVRLVGKVEYLGDDDLPSVGPVNIHAVLAHVLLLARKGFAARHVFEEKFDPSLPPVLGNFDQLVQLFLNLIKNAAEASPAAGGTIRLSTAWQPQSGSLSLPVIVKVTDFGVGIPDEMKESLFTLPRSRKPDGQGLGLPIAARIVARHKGKISVTSEPGQTIFSIALPHAGYGGEAA
;
A
#
# COMPACT_ATOMS: atom_id res chain seq x y z
N MET A 1 6.32 21.77 41.89
CA MET A 1 7.49 20.90 41.74
C MET A 1 7.51 20.50 40.27
N SER A 2 8.41 21.13 39.51
CA SER A 2 8.52 21.00 38.06
C SER A 2 9.45 19.83 37.76
N GLU A 3 8.93 18.78 37.18
CA GLU A 3 9.75 17.73 36.55
C GLU A 3 10.13 18.16 35.15
N THR A 4 11.35 18.66 35.02
CA THR A 4 12.03 18.86 33.73
C THR A 4 12.41 17.51 33.20
N ALA A 5 11.76 17.10 32.09
CA ALA A 5 12.14 15.94 31.31
C ALA A 5 13.58 16.11 30.80
N THR A 6 14.47 15.29 31.31
CA THR A 6 15.87 15.17 30.87
C THR A 6 15.89 14.54 29.46
N LEU A 7 16.09 15.33 28.43
CA LEU A 7 16.43 14.87 27.09
C LEU A 7 17.68 13.99 27.16
N ASN A 8 17.56 12.79 26.68
CA ASN A 8 18.61 11.78 26.62
C ASN A 8 19.82 12.33 25.81
N ARG A 9 20.99 12.41 26.43
CA ARG A 9 22.22 13.06 25.89
C ARG A 9 22.92 12.28 24.77
N ASP A 10 22.37 11.15 24.33
CA ASP A 10 23.00 10.27 23.30
C ASP A 10 22.33 10.31 21.91
N THR A 11 21.41 11.24 21.68
CA THR A 11 20.88 11.43 20.31
C THR A 11 21.88 12.25 19.50
N PRO A 12 22.45 11.73 18.40
CA PRO A 12 23.38 12.49 17.59
C PRO A 12 22.66 13.70 16.99
N VAL A 13 23.03 14.89 17.44
CA VAL A 13 22.55 16.16 16.88
C VAL A 13 23.27 16.34 15.54
N PHE A 14 22.62 15.98 14.45
CA PHE A 14 23.14 16.29 13.12
C PHE A 14 23.01 17.80 12.86
N ALA A 15 24.06 18.42 12.33
CA ALA A 15 23.97 19.78 11.87
C ALA A 15 22.91 19.90 10.77
N ALA A 16 22.06 20.94 10.81
CA ALA A 16 20.98 21.12 9.83
C ALA A 16 21.49 21.11 8.38
N GLU A 17 22.71 21.57 8.16
CA GLU A 17 23.38 21.50 6.86
C GLU A 17 23.59 20.05 6.38
N THR A 18 23.99 19.14 7.26
CA THR A 18 24.19 17.73 6.91
C THR A 18 22.88 17.07 6.52
N VAL A 19 21.79 17.43 7.17
CA VAL A 19 20.44 16.93 6.85
C VAL A 19 20.01 17.41 5.46
N ILE A 20 20.17 18.70 5.18
CA ILE A 20 19.81 19.31 3.90
C ILE A 20 20.66 18.71 2.77
N GLU A 21 21.97 18.50 3.00
CA GLU A 21 22.87 17.88 2.02
C GLU A 21 22.51 16.43 1.70
N SER A 22 21.96 15.68 2.67
CA SER A 22 21.54 14.28 2.46
C SER A 22 20.21 14.12 1.71
N MET A 23 19.46 15.21 1.55
CA MET A 23 18.17 15.19 0.84
C MET A 23 18.38 14.96 -0.66
N ARG A 24 17.70 13.96 -1.21
CA ARG A 24 17.68 13.70 -2.67
C ARG A 24 16.69 14.60 -3.43
N LEU A 25 16.38 15.75 -2.86
CA LEU A 25 15.47 16.74 -3.38
C LEU A 25 16.24 18.05 -3.56
N PRO A 26 16.17 18.74 -4.70
CA PRO A 26 16.77 20.04 -4.87
C PRO A 26 16.23 21.05 -3.85
N VAL A 27 17.12 21.55 -2.98
CA VAL A 27 16.81 22.53 -1.95
C VAL A 27 17.68 23.76 -2.16
N ILE A 28 17.06 24.93 -2.26
CA ILE A 28 17.71 26.22 -2.41
C ILE A 28 17.26 27.09 -1.24
N VAL A 29 18.19 27.52 -0.41
CA VAL A 29 17.95 28.44 0.70
C VAL A 29 18.28 29.86 0.25
N MET A 30 17.34 30.76 0.48
CA MET A 30 17.47 32.18 0.09
C MET A 30 17.41 33.09 1.30
N GLY A 31 18.17 34.19 1.24
CA GLY A 31 18.11 35.26 2.21
C GLY A 31 16.94 36.23 1.96
N ARG A 32 16.90 37.32 2.76
CA ARG A 32 15.80 38.28 2.74
C ARG A 32 15.62 39.03 1.44
N GLN A 33 16.70 39.22 0.68
CA GLN A 33 16.68 39.93 -0.60
C GLN A 33 16.57 39.02 -1.81
N GLY A 34 16.26 37.71 -1.58
CA GLY A 34 16.17 36.71 -2.63
C GLY A 34 17.51 36.23 -3.18
N GLU A 35 18.59 36.54 -2.49
CA GLU A 35 19.94 36.03 -2.76
C GLU A 35 20.06 34.58 -2.28
N ILE A 36 20.78 33.77 -3.04
CA ILE A 36 21.01 32.35 -2.70
C ILE A 36 22.07 32.27 -1.60
N VAL A 37 21.66 31.73 -0.44
CA VAL A 37 22.55 31.51 0.70
C VAL A 37 23.19 30.14 0.63
N SER A 38 22.40 29.10 0.29
CA SER A 38 22.88 27.72 0.23
C SER A 38 22.07 26.90 -0.76
N VAL A 39 22.70 25.89 -1.34
CA VAL A 39 22.10 24.87 -2.17
C VAL A 39 22.64 23.49 -1.75
N ASN A 40 21.83 22.45 -1.80
CA ASN A 40 22.31 21.09 -1.56
C ASN A 40 22.80 20.43 -2.86
N MET A 41 23.43 19.26 -2.74
CA MET A 41 23.98 18.51 -3.87
C MET A 41 22.94 18.23 -4.97
N SER A 42 21.72 17.86 -4.59
CA SER A 42 20.63 17.65 -5.57
C SER A 42 20.24 18.93 -6.32
N ALA A 43 20.35 20.10 -5.68
CA ALA A 43 20.12 21.38 -6.36
C ALA A 43 21.27 21.74 -7.30
N GLU A 44 22.53 21.42 -6.96
CA GLU A 44 23.68 21.59 -7.88
C GLU A 44 23.48 20.74 -9.15
N GLU A 45 23.10 19.48 -8.99
CA GLU A 45 22.79 18.57 -10.11
C GLU A 45 21.61 19.10 -10.96
N PHE A 46 20.55 19.58 -10.29
CA PHE A 46 19.39 20.14 -10.97
C PHE A 46 19.74 21.40 -11.76
N LEU A 47 20.58 22.28 -11.21
CA LEU A 47 20.97 23.55 -11.83
C LEU A 47 22.09 23.38 -12.82
N GLY A 48 22.82 22.25 -12.83
CA GLY A 48 24.04 22.05 -13.60
C GLY A 48 25.18 23.03 -13.19
N ARG A 49 25.14 23.53 -11.95
CA ARG A 49 26.07 24.56 -11.44
C ARG A 49 26.47 24.25 -10.00
N SER A 50 27.75 24.42 -9.71
CA SER A 50 28.27 24.24 -8.36
C SER A 50 27.77 25.33 -7.40
N ARG A 51 27.70 25.00 -6.10
CA ARG A 51 27.38 25.92 -5.00
C ARG A 51 28.15 27.23 -5.04
N GLN A 52 29.44 27.17 -5.35
CA GLN A 52 30.31 28.38 -5.44
C GLN A 52 29.86 29.32 -6.57
N ASN A 53 29.30 28.77 -7.64
CA ASN A 53 28.87 29.55 -8.81
C ASN A 53 27.48 30.17 -8.65
N VAL A 54 26.69 29.71 -7.69
CA VAL A 54 25.32 30.20 -7.45
C VAL A 54 25.19 31.01 -6.17
N ALA A 55 26.08 30.83 -5.21
CA ALA A 55 26.08 31.56 -3.95
C ALA A 55 26.08 33.09 -4.16
N SER A 56 25.31 33.79 -3.34
CA SER A 56 25.11 35.25 -3.38
C SER A 56 24.48 35.80 -4.66
N LYS A 57 24.08 34.96 -5.60
CA LYS A 57 23.33 35.40 -6.79
C LYS A 57 21.84 35.45 -6.48
N ALA A 58 21.13 36.35 -7.18
CA ALA A 58 19.68 36.35 -7.11
C ALA A 58 19.09 35.08 -7.79
N LEU A 59 18.06 34.49 -7.22
CA LEU A 59 17.39 33.33 -7.81
C LEU A 59 16.95 33.58 -9.26
N SER A 60 16.54 34.82 -9.57
CA SER A 60 16.16 35.25 -10.91
C SER A 60 17.28 35.17 -11.95
N SER A 61 18.54 35.08 -11.52
CA SER A 61 19.69 34.91 -12.43
C SER A 61 19.94 33.47 -12.86
N LEU A 62 19.29 32.50 -12.22
CA LEU A 62 19.42 31.06 -12.54
C LEU A 62 18.40 30.58 -13.56
N PHE A 63 17.28 31.27 -13.66
CA PHE A 63 16.17 30.89 -14.52
C PHE A 63 15.79 32.04 -15.43
N LEU A 64 15.32 31.74 -16.62
CA LEU A 64 14.69 32.76 -17.46
C LEU A 64 13.46 33.36 -16.76
N PRO A 65 13.07 34.61 -17.07
CA PRO A 65 11.95 35.26 -16.40
C PRO A 65 10.69 34.42 -16.36
N ASN A 66 10.21 34.11 -15.16
CA ASN A 66 9.02 33.32 -14.92
C ASN A 66 8.06 34.09 -14.02
N GLN A 67 6.91 34.47 -14.57
CA GLN A 67 5.91 35.28 -13.84
C GLN A 67 5.32 34.54 -12.63
N VAL A 68 5.23 33.20 -12.68
CA VAL A 68 4.68 32.40 -11.57
C VAL A 68 5.68 32.37 -10.42
N LEU A 69 6.96 32.14 -10.72
CA LEU A 69 8.03 32.16 -9.72
C LEU A 69 8.14 33.55 -9.06
N ALA A 70 8.05 34.61 -9.84
CA ALA A 70 8.07 35.99 -9.32
C ALA A 70 6.87 36.25 -8.37
N ARG A 71 5.67 35.75 -8.70
CA ARG A 71 4.49 35.87 -7.83
C ARG A 71 4.62 35.04 -6.56
N MET A 72 5.25 33.87 -6.63
CA MET A 72 5.53 33.05 -5.45
C MET A 72 6.45 33.78 -4.49
N LEU A 73 7.55 34.34 -4.97
CA LEU A 73 8.49 35.13 -4.18
C LEU A 73 7.82 36.30 -3.48
N ALA A 74 7.04 37.10 -4.22
CA ALA A 74 6.33 38.27 -3.68
C ALA A 74 5.26 37.89 -2.62
N ARG A 75 4.64 36.70 -2.72
CA ARG A 75 3.63 36.25 -1.76
C ARG A 75 4.22 35.54 -0.53
N THR A 76 5.39 35.00 -0.61
CA THR A 76 6.06 34.31 0.53
C THR A 76 6.49 35.32 1.59
N GLU A 77 6.73 36.58 1.23
CA GLU A 77 6.94 37.68 2.17
C GLU A 77 5.75 37.86 3.15
N ALA A 78 4.56 37.36 2.80
CA ALA A 78 3.38 37.34 3.67
C ALA A 78 3.34 36.18 4.68
N GLY A 79 4.42 35.38 4.81
CA GLY A 79 4.55 34.34 5.83
C GLY A 79 3.83 33.01 5.54
N ARG A 80 3.43 32.74 4.30
CA ARG A 80 2.75 31.50 3.90
C ARG A 80 3.57 30.68 2.90
N SER A 81 3.60 29.36 3.09
CA SER A 81 4.15 28.45 2.09
C SER A 81 3.27 28.43 0.83
N ILE A 82 3.89 28.40 -0.33
CA ILE A 82 3.23 28.41 -1.63
C ILE A 82 3.77 27.28 -2.47
N THR A 83 2.87 26.50 -3.05
CA THR A 83 3.21 25.45 -4.01
C THR A 83 2.61 25.80 -5.37
N ALA A 84 3.41 25.67 -6.42
CA ALA A 84 2.96 25.89 -7.80
C ALA A 84 3.72 25.01 -8.79
N GLU A 85 3.04 24.64 -9.88
CA GLU A 85 3.68 24.02 -11.03
C GLU A 85 4.37 25.10 -11.87
N LEU A 86 5.62 24.85 -12.24
CA LEU A 86 6.45 25.76 -12.99
C LEU A 86 7.15 25.04 -14.16
N SER A 87 7.25 25.74 -15.27
CA SER A 87 8.22 25.38 -16.31
C SER A 87 9.43 26.30 -16.13
N LEU A 88 10.50 25.76 -15.53
CA LEU A 88 11.73 26.50 -15.29
C LEU A 88 12.66 26.29 -16.49
N ALA A 89 12.91 27.37 -17.22
CA ALA A 89 13.94 27.38 -18.24
C ALA A 89 15.26 27.80 -17.59
N LEU A 90 16.23 26.88 -17.57
CA LEU A 90 17.58 27.11 -17.11
C LEU A 90 18.34 27.98 -18.13
N CYS A 91 19.34 28.72 -17.66
CA CYS A 91 20.13 29.59 -18.54
C CYS A 91 20.99 28.84 -19.60
N ASP A 92 21.07 27.52 -19.51
CA ASP A 92 21.68 26.61 -20.50
C ASP A 92 20.74 26.23 -21.65
N GLY A 93 19.47 26.67 -21.58
CA GLY A 93 18.43 26.41 -22.58
C GLY A 93 17.54 25.18 -22.30
N GLU A 94 17.84 24.41 -21.25
CA GLU A 94 16.94 23.32 -20.84
C GLU A 94 15.69 23.88 -20.14
N CYS A 95 14.53 23.35 -20.50
CA CYS A 95 13.27 23.66 -19.85
C CYS A 95 12.80 22.44 -19.04
N ARG A 96 12.70 22.58 -17.73
CA ARG A 96 12.27 21.52 -16.82
C ARG A 96 10.92 21.87 -16.17
N LYS A 97 9.95 20.98 -16.28
CA LYS A 97 8.69 21.07 -15.55
C LYS A 97 8.91 20.57 -14.14
N VAL A 98 8.52 21.39 -13.17
CA VAL A 98 8.69 21.07 -11.74
C VAL A 98 7.50 21.57 -10.94
N VAL A 99 7.26 20.94 -9.82
CA VAL A 99 6.44 21.51 -8.74
C VAL A 99 7.40 22.18 -7.75
N ALA A 100 7.26 23.48 -7.60
CA ALA A 100 8.05 24.27 -6.67
C ALA A 100 7.25 24.56 -5.40
N ASN A 101 7.86 24.29 -4.25
CA ASN A 101 7.34 24.71 -2.96
C ASN A 101 8.28 25.76 -2.38
N LEU A 102 7.72 26.91 -2.02
CA LEU A 102 8.45 28.02 -1.42
C LEU A 102 7.91 28.27 -0.02
N SER A 103 8.74 28.09 0.99
CA SER A 103 8.39 28.23 2.40
C SER A 103 9.22 29.33 3.07
N PRO A 104 8.60 30.22 3.85
CA PRO A 104 9.31 31.26 4.58
C PRO A 104 10.08 30.67 5.77
N LEU A 105 11.18 31.30 6.12
CA LEU A 105 11.95 31.05 7.34
C LEU A 105 11.66 32.11 8.39
N GLU A 106 11.70 31.75 9.68
CA GLU A 106 11.42 32.66 10.79
C GLU A 106 12.29 33.91 10.82
N ASN A 107 13.51 33.83 10.29
CA ASN A 107 14.47 34.92 10.23
C ASN A 107 14.36 35.77 8.94
N GLY A 108 13.31 35.58 8.14
CA GLY A 108 12.98 36.40 6.98
C GLY A 108 13.61 35.93 5.67
N GLY A 109 14.24 34.76 5.64
CA GLY A 109 14.63 34.09 4.39
C GLY A 109 13.52 33.15 3.89
N SER A 110 13.82 32.36 2.86
CA SER A 110 12.91 31.36 2.33
C SER A 110 13.65 30.12 1.80
N VAL A 111 12.94 28.99 1.76
CA VAL A 111 13.44 27.74 1.20
C VAL A 111 12.61 27.37 -0.01
N LEU A 112 13.26 27.21 -1.14
CA LEU A 112 12.66 26.68 -2.37
C LEU A 112 13.03 25.21 -2.52
N THR A 113 12.04 24.35 -2.60
CA THR A 113 12.19 22.92 -2.92
C THR A 113 11.58 22.64 -4.28
N LEU A 114 12.25 21.84 -5.11
CA LEU A 114 11.82 21.52 -6.47
C LEU A 114 11.59 20.03 -6.60
N PHE A 115 10.40 19.64 -7.05
CA PHE A 115 10.05 18.26 -7.33
C PHE A 115 9.95 18.07 -8.85
N ALA A 116 10.54 17.01 -9.39
CA ALA A 116 10.32 16.69 -10.79
C ALA A 116 8.82 16.41 -11.05
N ASP A 117 8.28 16.96 -12.13
CA ASP A 117 6.86 16.82 -12.52
C ASP A 117 6.42 15.36 -12.60
N GLU A 118 7.30 14.45 -13.07
CA GLU A 118 7.03 13.02 -13.12
C GLU A 118 6.76 12.40 -11.73
N THR A 119 7.50 12.83 -10.71
CA THR A 119 7.33 12.31 -9.35
C THR A 119 6.00 12.77 -8.75
N VAL A 120 5.62 14.01 -8.99
CA VAL A 120 4.35 14.57 -8.52
C VAL A 120 3.18 13.94 -9.26
N ARG A 121 3.27 13.79 -10.58
CA ARG A 121 2.26 13.08 -11.38
C ARG A 121 2.10 11.61 -11.00
N GLN A 122 3.19 10.95 -10.62
CA GLN A 122 3.09 9.59 -10.08
C GLN A 122 2.38 9.57 -8.72
N MET A 123 2.70 10.50 -7.82
CA MET A 123 2.02 10.62 -6.53
C MET A 123 0.53 10.97 -6.70
N GLU A 124 0.20 11.91 -7.57
CA GLU A 124 -1.19 12.27 -7.88
C GLU A 124 -1.96 11.13 -8.53
N LYS A 125 -1.34 10.39 -9.46
CA LYS A 125 -1.96 9.18 -10.03
C LYS A 125 -2.23 8.12 -8.98
N ILE A 126 -1.32 7.91 -8.04
CA ILE A 126 -1.50 6.98 -6.93
C ILE A 126 -2.65 7.45 -6.04
N ASP A 127 -2.66 8.73 -5.62
CA ASP A 127 -3.72 9.30 -4.78
C ASP A 127 -5.09 9.29 -5.50
N GLN A 128 -5.12 9.60 -6.78
CA GLN A 128 -6.34 9.55 -7.59
C GLN A 128 -6.84 8.13 -7.82
N GLN A 129 -5.93 7.17 -7.99
CA GLN A 129 -6.27 5.75 -8.05
C GLN A 129 -6.80 5.25 -6.71
N GLU A 130 -6.17 5.63 -5.59
CA GLU A 130 -6.66 5.29 -4.26
C GLU A 130 -8.05 5.88 -3.98
N ARG A 131 -8.30 7.14 -4.33
CA ARG A 131 -9.63 7.78 -4.19
C ARG A 131 -10.68 7.10 -5.06
N THR A 132 -10.33 6.73 -6.29
CA THR A 132 -11.24 6.00 -7.19
C THR A 132 -11.57 4.62 -6.64
N VAL A 133 -10.56 3.89 -6.14
CA VAL A 133 -10.75 2.57 -5.52
C VAL A 133 -11.60 2.68 -4.25
N ARG A 134 -11.40 3.72 -3.43
CA ARG A 134 -12.24 3.99 -2.24
C ARG A 134 -13.69 4.27 -2.61
N SER A 135 -13.93 5.14 -3.60
CA SER A 135 -15.30 5.46 -4.04
C SER A 135 -16.02 4.26 -4.62
N LEU A 136 -15.34 3.48 -5.47
CA LEU A 136 -15.86 2.22 -6.01
C LEU A 136 -16.11 1.20 -4.90
N GLY A 137 -15.24 1.15 -3.90
CA GLY A 137 -15.38 0.28 -2.75
C GLY A 137 -16.61 0.61 -1.90
N ALA A 138 -16.85 1.89 -1.59
CA ALA A 138 -18.01 2.34 -0.83
C ALA A 138 -19.32 2.04 -1.57
N MET A 139 -19.38 2.28 -2.89
CA MET A 139 -20.54 1.92 -3.73
C MET A 139 -20.75 0.40 -3.76
N ALA A 140 -19.68 -0.35 -3.88
CA ALA A 140 -19.72 -1.81 -3.91
C ALA A 140 -20.25 -2.40 -2.59
N MET A 141 -19.86 -1.81 -1.45
CA MET A 141 -20.37 -2.18 -0.12
C MET A 141 -21.86 -1.91 0.01
N MET A 142 -22.33 -0.70 -0.38
CA MET A 142 -23.75 -0.36 -0.36
C MET A 142 -24.56 -1.33 -1.21
N LEU A 143 -24.13 -1.60 -2.44
CA LEU A 143 -24.78 -2.56 -3.33
C LEU A 143 -24.76 -3.99 -2.75
N ALA A 144 -23.66 -4.37 -2.09
CA ALA A 144 -23.56 -5.67 -1.45
C ALA A 144 -24.58 -5.85 -0.33
N HIS A 145 -24.77 -4.84 0.51
CA HIS A 145 -25.82 -4.86 1.55
C HIS A 145 -27.22 -4.90 0.95
N GLU A 146 -27.49 -4.11 -0.09
CA GLU A 146 -28.79 -4.08 -0.76
C GLU A 146 -29.10 -5.37 -1.51
N VAL A 147 -28.10 -6.12 -2.00
CA VAL A 147 -28.28 -7.43 -2.64
C VAL A 147 -28.43 -8.54 -1.61
N LYS A 148 -27.68 -8.50 -0.49
CA LYS A 148 -27.80 -9.52 0.57
C LYS A 148 -29.19 -9.55 1.22
N ASN A 149 -29.84 -8.41 1.37
CA ASN A 149 -31.14 -8.31 1.99
C ASN A 149 -32.22 -9.14 1.26
N PRO A 150 -32.50 -8.94 -0.05
CA PRO A 150 -33.46 -9.76 -0.77
C PRO A 150 -33.03 -11.23 -0.88
N LEU A 151 -31.72 -11.51 -1.00
CA LEU A 151 -31.24 -12.90 -1.01
C LEU A 151 -31.51 -13.62 0.30
N SER A 152 -31.37 -12.93 1.44
CA SER A 152 -31.72 -13.50 2.75
C SER A 152 -33.20 -13.82 2.84
N GLY A 153 -34.05 -12.98 2.29
CA GLY A 153 -35.50 -13.24 2.19
C GLY A 153 -35.83 -14.45 1.30
N MET A 154 -35.23 -14.51 0.09
CA MET A 154 -35.40 -15.66 -0.82
C MET A 154 -34.90 -16.96 -0.23
N ARG A 155 -33.74 -16.94 0.43
CA ARG A 155 -33.19 -18.09 1.14
C ARG A 155 -34.15 -18.58 2.25
N GLY A 156 -34.65 -17.64 3.08
CA GLY A 156 -35.61 -17.96 4.15
C GLY A 156 -36.89 -18.58 3.60
N ALA A 157 -37.44 -18.04 2.53
CA ALA A 157 -38.64 -18.60 1.85
C ALA A 157 -38.35 -20.01 1.30
N ALA A 158 -37.20 -20.21 0.63
CA ALA A 158 -36.82 -21.52 0.13
C ALA A 158 -36.60 -22.56 1.25
N GLN A 159 -36.06 -22.15 2.40
CA GLN A 159 -35.93 -23.00 3.58
C GLN A 159 -37.28 -23.41 4.16
N LEU A 160 -38.27 -22.52 4.19
CA LEU A 160 -39.65 -22.86 4.60
C LEU A 160 -40.33 -23.84 3.63
N ILE A 161 -40.11 -23.66 2.33
CA ILE A 161 -40.59 -24.61 1.30
C ILE A 161 -39.93 -25.97 1.52
N LEU A 162 -38.62 -26.03 1.80
CA LEU A 162 -37.86 -27.26 2.05
C LEU A 162 -38.43 -28.10 3.22
N GLN A 163 -38.96 -27.44 4.26
CA GLN A 163 -39.54 -28.11 5.42
C GLN A 163 -40.82 -28.89 5.05
N ASN A 164 -41.59 -28.39 4.08
CA ASN A 164 -42.88 -28.96 3.68
C ASN A 164 -42.86 -29.54 2.24
N ALA A 165 -41.70 -29.61 1.59
CA ALA A 165 -41.56 -30.03 0.21
C ALA A 165 -41.83 -31.52 0.03
N THR A 166 -42.51 -31.87 -1.05
CA THR A 166 -42.60 -33.26 -1.55
C THR A 166 -41.22 -33.76 -2.00
N GLU A 167 -41.04 -35.07 -2.15
CA GLU A 167 -39.74 -35.59 -2.64
C GLU A 167 -39.34 -35.02 -4.00
N GLY A 168 -40.29 -34.67 -4.87
CA GLY A 168 -40.05 -34.08 -6.18
C GLY A 168 -39.63 -32.61 -6.12
N ASP A 169 -40.15 -31.85 -5.16
CA ASP A 169 -39.90 -30.39 -5.03
C ASP A 169 -38.65 -30.07 -4.18
N ARG A 170 -38.25 -31.00 -3.32
CA ARG A 170 -37.12 -30.85 -2.41
C ARG A 170 -35.80 -30.48 -3.13
N PRO A 171 -35.41 -31.12 -4.25
CA PRO A 171 -34.19 -30.74 -4.98
C PRO A 171 -34.26 -29.32 -5.54
N LEU A 172 -35.43 -28.83 -5.98
CA LEU A 172 -35.60 -27.48 -6.50
C LEU A 172 -35.46 -26.43 -5.38
N ALA A 173 -36.08 -26.66 -4.24
CA ALA A 173 -35.96 -25.77 -3.09
C ALA A 173 -34.53 -25.74 -2.56
N GLN A 174 -33.82 -26.87 -2.52
CA GLN A 174 -32.42 -26.94 -2.13
C GLN A 174 -31.55 -26.17 -3.12
N LEU A 175 -31.79 -26.29 -4.43
CA LEU A 175 -31.05 -25.52 -5.45
C LEU A 175 -31.20 -24.02 -5.24
N ILE A 176 -32.37 -23.51 -4.87
CA ILE A 176 -32.59 -22.10 -4.58
C ILE A 176 -31.75 -21.65 -3.37
N VAL A 177 -31.71 -22.45 -2.30
CA VAL A 177 -30.89 -22.16 -1.11
C VAL A 177 -29.43 -22.12 -1.49
N ASP A 178 -28.93 -23.12 -2.24
CA ASP A 178 -27.53 -23.23 -2.63
C ASP A 178 -27.10 -22.05 -3.53
N GLU A 179 -27.98 -21.60 -4.44
CA GLU A 179 -27.71 -20.49 -5.31
C GLU A 179 -27.77 -19.14 -4.58
N CYS A 180 -28.71 -18.96 -3.63
CA CYS A 180 -28.68 -17.80 -2.74
C CYS A 180 -27.37 -17.73 -1.95
N ASP A 181 -26.93 -18.83 -1.36
CA ASP A 181 -25.66 -18.90 -0.62
C ASP A 181 -24.46 -18.65 -1.53
N ARG A 182 -24.52 -19.09 -2.79
CA ARG A 182 -23.48 -18.80 -3.79
C ARG A 182 -23.39 -17.29 -4.09
N VAL A 183 -24.54 -16.63 -4.34
CA VAL A 183 -24.57 -15.20 -4.63
C VAL A 183 -24.13 -14.39 -3.40
N VAL A 184 -24.56 -14.75 -2.19
CA VAL A 184 -24.11 -14.09 -0.94
C VAL A 184 -22.57 -14.19 -0.80
N ARG A 185 -21.98 -15.34 -1.08
CA ARG A 185 -20.51 -15.50 -1.07
C ARG A 185 -19.82 -14.65 -2.12
N LEU A 186 -20.41 -14.48 -3.32
CA LEU A 186 -19.86 -13.63 -4.38
C LEU A 186 -19.89 -12.14 -3.97
N VAL A 187 -21.04 -11.71 -3.47
CA VAL A 187 -21.26 -10.33 -3.00
C VAL A 187 -20.37 -10.00 -1.79
N GLY A 188 -20.20 -10.95 -0.85
CA GLY A 188 -19.32 -10.76 0.30
C GLY A 188 -17.85 -10.48 -0.07
N LYS A 189 -17.36 -11.02 -1.21
CA LYS A 189 -16.01 -10.69 -1.71
C LYS A 189 -15.87 -9.24 -2.16
N VAL A 190 -16.96 -8.63 -2.60
CA VAL A 190 -16.97 -7.24 -3.07
C VAL A 190 -17.02 -6.27 -1.89
N GLU A 191 -17.66 -6.63 -0.77
CA GLU A 191 -17.68 -5.81 0.46
C GLU A 191 -16.28 -5.54 0.99
N TYR A 192 -15.36 -6.51 0.91
CA TYR A 192 -13.97 -6.30 1.32
C TYR A 192 -13.25 -5.18 0.54
N LEU A 193 -13.78 -4.76 -0.61
CA LEU A 193 -13.24 -3.63 -1.37
C LEU A 193 -13.76 -2.28 -0.86
N GLY A 194 -14.87 -2.24 -0.13
CA GLY A 194 -15.55 -1.01 0.27
C GLY A 194 -15.44 -0.62 1.74
N ASP A 195 -15.18 -1.58 2.60
CA ASP A 195 -15.17 -1.37 4.04
C ASP A 195 -13.94 -0.55 4.47
N ASP A 196 -14.11 0.68 4.95
CA ASP A 196 -13.06 1.54 5.50
C ASP A 196 -12.95 1.45 7.03
N ASP A 197 -13.91 0.79 7.69
CA ASP A 197 -13.82 0.57 9.12
C ASP A 197 -12.68 -0.40 9.43
N LEU A 198 -11.71 0.08 10.19
CA LEU A 198 -10.63 -0.74 10.71
C LEU A 198 -11.24 -1.69 11.76
N PRO A 199 -11.31 -3.00 11.48
CA PRO A 199 -11.70 -3.94 12.52
C PRO A 199 -10.71 -3.82 13.67
N SER A 200 -11.15 -4.13 14.88
CA SER A 200 -10.28 -4.11 16.05
C SER A 200 -9.00 -4.92 15.76
N VAL A 201 -7.87 -4.23 15.72
CA VAL A 201 -6.55 -4.84 15.57
C VAL A 201 -5.98 -5.12 16.95
N GLY A 202 -5.40 -6.29 17.13
CA GLY A 202 -4.76 -6.73 18.35
C GLY A 202 -3.54 -7.60 18.08
N PRO A 203 -2.88 -8.09 19.13
CA PRO A 203 -1.77 -9.03 18.96
C PRO A 203 -2.30 -10.38 18.48
N VAL A 204 -1.84 -10.82 17.31
CA VAL A 204 -2.23 -12.08 16.67
C VAL A 204 -1.02 -12.97 16.47
N ASN A 205 -1.11 -14.23 16.88
CA ASN A 205 -0.09 -15.23 16.57
C ASN A 205 -0.24 -15.65 15.10
N ILE A 206 0.74 -15.31 14.27
CA ILE A 206 0.71 -15.58 12.83
C ILE A 206 0.69 -17.09 12.53
N HIS A 207 1.32 -17.92 13.37
CA HIS A 207 1.33 -19.37 13.18
C HIS A 207 -0.05 -19.98 13.46
N ALA A 208 -0.83 -19.41 14.40
CA ALA A 208 -2.21 -19.84 14.62
C ALA A 208 -3.10 -19.54 13.40
N VAL A 209 -2.91 -18.39 12.76
CA VAL A 209 -3.57 -18.03 11.50
C VAL A 209 -3.21 -19.03 10.41
N LEU A 210 -1.92 -19.28 10.19
CA LEU A 210 -1.44 -20.20 9.15
C LEU A 210 -1.92 -21.64 9.38
N ALA A 211 -1.90 -22.10 10.63
CA ALA A 211 -2.41 -23.44 10.98
C ALA A 211 -3.91 -23.57 10.66
N HIS A 212 -4.71 -22.54 10.98
CA HIS A 212 -6.13 -22.51 10.66
C HIS A 212 -6.38 -22.55 9.14
N VAL A 213 -5.64 -21.72 8.38
CA VAL A 213 -5.71 -21.68 6.92
C VAL A 213 -5.30 -23.01 6.28
N LEU A 214 -4.23 -23.64 6.76
CA LEU A 214 -3.77 -24.93 6.28
C LEU A 214 -4.80 -26.03 6.52
N LEU A 215 -5.46 -26.02 7.68
CA LEU A 215 -6.55 -26.97 7.99
C LEU A 215 -7.69 -26.84 6.97
N LEU A 216 -8.13 -25.62 6.68
CA LEU A 216 -9.19 -25.35 5.71
C LEU A 216 -8.78 -25.73 4.29
N ALA A 217 -7.56 -25.39 3.88
CA ALA A 217 -7.06 -25.68 2.54
C ALA A 217 -6.91 -27.19 2.30
N ARG A 218 -6.36 -27.92 3.26
CA ARG A 218 -6.19 -29.39 3.18
C ARG A 218 -7.52 -30.14 3.12
N LYS A 219 -8.55 -29.67 3.84
CA LYS A 219 -9.89 -30.27 3.81
C LYS A 219 -10.74 -29.82 2.61
N GLY A 220 -10.34 -28.76 1.91
CA GLY A 220 -11.09 -28.15 0.83
C GLY A 220 -10.35 -28.16 -0.51
N PHE A 221 -10.13 -26.98 -1.05
CA PHE A 221 -9.67 -26.74 -2.43
C PHE A 221 -8.23 -27.23 -2.71
N ALA A 222 -7.42 -27.45 -1.71
CA ALA A 222 -6.02 -27.89 -1.86
C ALA A 222 -5.76 -29.30 -1.30
N ALA A 223 -6.79 -30.16 -1.22
CA ALA A 223 -6.68 -31.52 -0.66
C ALA A 223 -5.65 -32.42 -1.38
N ARG A 224 -5.33 -32.11 -2.64
CA ARG A 224 -4.33 -32.87 -3.44
C ARG A 224 -2.92 -32.29 -3.38
N HIS A 225 -2.73 -31.17 -2.66
CA HIS A 225 -1.45 -30.47 -2.61
C HIS A 225 -0.64 -30.89 -1.39
N VAL A 226 0.68 -30.92 -1.55
CA VAL A 226 1.63 -31.13 -0.46
C VAL A 226 2.01 -29.77 0.12
N PHE A 227 1.88 -29.63 1.44
CA PHE A 227 2.27 -28.39 2.13
C PHE A 227 3.60 -28.60 2.85
N GLU A 228 4.58 -27.77 2.50
CA GLU A 228 5.87 -27.67 3.21
C GLU A 228 5.83 -26.46 4.14
N GLU A 229 6.01 -26.71 5.43
CA GLU A 229 5.99 -25.70 6.48
C GLU A 229 7.41 -25.44 6.99
N LYS A 230 7.89 -24.18 6.86
CA LYS A 230 9.19 -23.72 7.34
C LYS A 230 8.99 -22.51 8.23
N PHE A 231 8.58 -22.74 9.46
CA PHE A 231 8.20 -21.68 10.38
C PHE A 231 9.33 -21.39 11.38
N ASP A 232 9.56 -20.09 11.60
CA ASP A 232 10.41 -19.60 12.69
C ASP A 232 9.57 -19.52 13.97
N PRO A 233 9.80 -20.41 14.96
CA PRO A 233 8.97 -20.47 16.16
C PRO A 233 9.17 -19.27 17.10
N SER A 234 10.19 -18.45 16.88
CA SER A 234 10.54 -17.32 17.75
C SER A 234 9.78 -16.02 17.42
N LEU A 235 8.93 -16.01 16.37
CA LEU A 235 8.25 -14.81 15.95
C LEU A 235 7.31 -14.26 17.02
N PRO A 236 7.39 -12.94 17.34
CA PRO A 236 6.42 -12.30 18.18
C PRO A 236 5.06 -12.18 17.47
N PRO A 237 3.96 -11.94 18.22
CA PRO A 237 2.66 -11.65 17.64
C PRO A 237 2.73 -10.45 16.68
N VAL A 238 1.97 -10.52 15.59
CA VAL A 238 1.76 -9.40 14.67
C VAL A 238 0.59 -8.53 15.14
N LEU A 239 0.60 -7.25 14.81
CA LEU A 239 -0.54 -6.38 15.02
C LEU A 239 -1.56 -6.59 13.90
N GLY A 240 -2.73 -7.14 14.20
CA GLY A 240 -3.70 -7.46 13.16
C GLY A 240 -5.06 -7.94 13.65
N ASN A 241 -5.91 -8.31 12.70
CA ASN A 241 -7.18 -8.98 12.91
C ASN A 241 -7.08 -10.41 12.38
N PHE A 242 -7.43 -11.39 13.23
CA PHE A 242 -7.29 -12.82 12.93
C PHE A 242 -8.04 -13.22 11.66
N ASP A 243 -9.33 -12.85 11.54
CA ASP A 243 -10.18 -13.27 10.42
C ASP A 243 -9.73 -12.67 9.09
N GLN A 244 -9.27 -11.42 9.10
CA GLN A 244 -8.71 -10.78 7.91
C GLN A 244 -7.39 -11.44 7.48
N LEU A 245 -6.53 -11.78 8.42
CA LEU A 245 -5.28 -12.49 8.12
C LEU A 245 -5.56 -13.91 7.61
N VAL A 246 -6.57 -14.60 8.14
CA VAL A 246 -7.05 -15.89 7.59
C VAL A 246 -7.50 -15.70 6.14
N GLN A 247 -8.31 -14.69 5.85
CA GLN A 247 -8.77 -14.40 4.49
C GLN A 247 -7.63 -14.06 3.53
N LEU A 248 -6.64 -13.28 3.99
CA LEU A 248 -5.43 -12.97 3.24
C LEU A 248 -4.73 -14.25 2.78
N PHE A 249 -4.38 -15.14 3.72
CA PHE A 249 -3.62 -16.34 3.39
C PHE A 249 -4.45 -17.39 2.66
N LEU A 250 -5.77 -17.48 2.89
CA LEU A 250 -6.66 -18.30 2.06
C LEU A 250 -6.65 -17.85 0.60
N ASN A 251 -6.68 -16.55 0.33
CA ASN A 251 -6.61 -16.03 -1.04
C ASN A 251 -5.27 -16.37 -1.71
N LEU A 252 -4.16 -16.23 -1.00
CA LEU A 252 -2.84 -16.53 -1.53
C LEU A 252 -2.63 -18.03 -1.78
N ILE A 253 -3.03 -18.88 -0.82
CA ILE A 253 -2.92 -20.35 -0.96
C ILE A 253 -3.85 -20.86 -2.06
N LYS A 254 -5.04 -20.29 -2.19
CA LYS A 254 -5.95 -20.63 -3.28
C LYS A 254 -5.34 -20.31 -4.64
N ASN A 255 -4.73 -19.14 -4.78
CA ASN A 255 -4.02 -18.77 -6.01
C ASN A 255 -2.84 -19.74 -6.30
N ALA A 256 -2.07 -20.10 -5.28
CA ALA A 256 -0.99 -21.07 -5.38
C ALA A 256 -1.49 -22.46 -5.82
N ALA A 257 -2.59 -22.93 -5.26
CA ALA A 257 -3.21 -24.20 -5.64
C ALA A 257 -3.75 -24.16 -7.08
N GLU A 258 -4.30 -23.03 -7.49
CA GLU A 258 -4.82 -22.82 -8.84
C GLU A 258 -3.73 -22.69 -9.90
N ALA A 259 -2.53 -22.21 -9.55
CA ALA A 259 -1.37 -22.12 -10.42
C ALA A 259 -0.65 -23.47 -10.58
N SER A 260 -0.86 -24.40 -9.65
CA SER A 260 -0.26 -25.71 -9.66
C SER A 260 -0.92 -26.67 -10.65
N PRO A 261 -0.24 -27.75 -11.09
CA PRO A 261 -0.85 -28.77 -11.94
C PRO A 261 -2.11 -29.40 -11.32
N ALA A 262 -3.06 -29.83 -12.16
CA ALA A 262 -4.34 -30.44 -11.72
C ALA A 262 -4.15 -31.70 -10.86
N ALA A 263 -3.03 -32.41 -11.01
CA ALA A 263 -2.67 -33.57 -10.20
C ALA A 263 -2.27 -33.22 -8.76
N GLY A 264 -2.13 -31.93 -8.46
CA GLY A 264 -1.57 -31.40 -7.21
C GLY A 264 -0.12 -30.95 -7.38
N GLY A 265 0.35 -30.13 -6.45
CA GLY A 265 1.71 -29.62 -6.43
C GLY A 265 2.14 -29.31 -4.99
N THR A 266 3.37 -28.82 -4.86
CA THR A 266 3.89 -28.39 -3.55
C THR A 266 3.59 -26.91 -3.34
N ILE A 267 3.07 -26.58 -2.17
CA ILE A 267 2.90 -25.20 -1.70
C ILE A 267 3.73 -25.05 -0.44
N ARG A 268 4.70 -24.14 -0.46
CA ARG A 268 5.56 -23.90 0.69
C ARG A 268 5.15 -22.63 1.41
N LEU A 269 4.95 -22.75 2.72
CA LEU A 269 4.78 -21.62 3.62
C LEU A 269 6.02 -21.46 4.49
N SER A 270 6.53 -20.26 4.58
CA SER A 270 7.66 -19.98 5.47
C SER A 270 7.44 -18.65 6.21
N THR A 271 7.92 -18.62 7.45
CA THR A 271 7.95 -17.41 8.26
C THR A 271 9.38 -17.11 8.69
N ALA A 272 9.71 -15.83 8.80
CA ALA A 272 11.05 -15.41 9.23
C ALA A 272 10.97 -14.03 9.90
N TRP A 273 11.93 -13.77 10.77
CA TRP A 273 12.20 -12.43 11.29
C TRP A 273 13.28 -11.77 10.44
N GLN A 274 12.97 -10.58 9.89
CA GLN A 274 13.91 -9.74 9.14
C GLN A 274 13.91 -8.33 9.74
N PRO A 275 14.89 -8.00 10.59
CA PRO A 275 15.00 -6.65 11.11
C PRO A 275 15.27 -5.68 9.96
N GLN A 276 14.44 -4.64 9.86
CA GLN A 276 14.63 -3.56 8.89
C GLN A 276 14.99 -2.29 9.66
N SER A 277 16.02 -1.59 9.20
CA SER A 277 16.39 -0.28 9.72
C SER A 277 15.51 0.79 9.06
N GLY A 278 14.70 1.51 9.82
CA GLY A 278 13.86 2.60 9.32
C GLY A 278 12.59 2.83 10.15
N SER A 279 11.88 3.91 9.89
CA SER A 279 10.69 4.34 10.62
C SER A 279 9.45 3.42 10.45
N LEU A 280 9.45 2.51 9.49
CA LEU A 280 8.43 1.47 9.28
C LEU A 280 9.10 0.10 9.38
N SER A 281 9.22 -0.43 10.60
CA SER A 281 9.75 -1.77 10.81
C SER A 281 8.66 -2.80 10.54
N LEU A 282 8.83 -3.61 9.49
CA LEU A 282 7.97 -4.73 9.12
C LEU A 282 8.76 -6.04 9.25
N PRO A 283 9.13 -6.44 10.47
CA PRO A 283 10.11 -7.50 10.67
C PRO A 283 9.54 -8.91 10.46
N VAL A 284 8.21 -9.09 10.54
CA VAL A 284 7.60 -10.40 10.38
C VAL A 284 7.30 -10.65 8.90
N ILE A 285 8.03 -11.57 8.31
CA ILE A 285 7.87 -11.95 6.90
C ILE A 285 7.18 -13.31 6.81
N VAL A 286 6.08 -13.36 6.05
CA VAL A 286 5.42 -14.61 5.67
C VAL A 286 5.52 -14.77 4.16
N LYS A 287 5.99 -15.93 3.70
CA LYS A 287 6.07 -16.25 2.27
C LYS A 287 5.17 -17.43 1.93
N VAL A 288 4.42 -17.29 0.83
CA VAL A 288 3.69 -18.37 0.19
C VAL A 288 4.34 -18.60 -1.17
N THR A 289 4.88 -19.81 -1.37
CA THR A 289 5.59 -20.20 -2.59
C THR A 289 4.83 -21.31 -3.27
N ASP A 290 4.53 -21.16 -4.54
CA ASP A 290 4.08 -22.22 -5.43
C ASP A 290 5.13 -22.51 -6.52
N PHE A 291 5.03 -23.69 -7.11
CA PHE A 291 5.90 -24.16 -8.19
C PHE A 291 5.08 -24.37 -9.48
N GLY A 292 4.16 -23.45 -9.73
CA GLY A 292 3.26 -23.45 -10.88
C GLY A 292 3.82 -22.80 -12.13
N VAL A 293 2.94 -22.39 -13.01
CA VAL A 293 3.27 -21.83 -14.33
C VAL A 293 3.93 -20.44 -14.29
N GLY A 294 3.92 -19.78 -13.14
CA GLY A 294 4.42 -18.40 -12.99
C GLY A 294 3.44 -17.33 -13.47
N ILE A 295 3.84 -16.07 -13.29
CA ILE A 295 3.07 -14.88 -13.66
C ILE A 295 3.81 -14.13 -14.76
N PRO A 296 3.18 -13.85 -15.91
CA PRO A 296 3.78 -13.06 -16.97
C PRO A 296 4.12 -11.63 -16.51
N ASP A 297 5.19 -11.07 -17.05
CA ASP A 297 5.68 -9.74 -16.68
C ASP A 297 4.64 -8.64 -16.89
N GLU A 298 3.88 -8.72 -17.98
CA GLU A 298 2.79 -7.79 -18.30
C GLU A 298 1.69 -7.73 -17.25
N MET A 299 1.53 -8.77 -16.44
CA MET A 299 0.52 -8.84 -15.39
C MET A 299 1.05 -8.39 -14.02
N LYS A 300 2.36 -8.38 -13.79
CA LYS A 300 2.96 -8.12 -12.48
C LYS A 300 2.61 -6.73 -11.95
N GLU A 301 2.63 -5.70 -12.79
CA GLU A 301 2.34 -4.31 -12.38
C GLU A 301 0.90 -4.09 -11.94
N SER A 302 -0.07 -4.78 -12.55
CA SER A 302 -1.50 -4.62 -12.25
C SER A 302 -2.10 -5.70 -11.36
N LEU A 303 -1.28 -6.62 -10.86
CA LEU A 303 -1.70 -7.83 -10.16
C LEU A 303 -2.52 -7.56 -8.91
N PHE A 304 -2.20 -6.48 -8.19
CA PHE A 304 -2.84 -6.10 -6.93
C PHE A 304 -3.91 -5.01 -7.08
N THR A 305 -4.01 -4.39 -8.25
CA THR A 305 -4.88 -3.21 -8.46
C THR A 305 -6.15 -3.51 -9.24
N LEU A 306 -6.09 -4.41 -10.20
CA LEU A 306 -7.19 -4.70 -11.10
C LEU A 306 -7.69 -6.15 -10.95
N PRO A 307 -9.02 -6.36 -10.96
CA PRO A 307 -9.58 -7.71 -11.04
C PRO A 307 -9.19 -8.35 -12.39
N ARG A 308 -8.23 -9.25 -12.36
CA ARG A 308 -7.81 -10.01 -13.54
C ARG A 308 -7.81 -11.49 -13.23
N SER A 309 -8.44 -12.29 -14.07
CA SER A 309 -8.41 -13.75 -14.01
C SER A 309 -8.18 -14.33 -15.39
N ARG A 310 -7.34 -15.34 -15.46
CA ARG A 310 -7.15 -16.16 -16.68
C ARG A 310 -8.24 -17.21 -16.85
N LYS A 311 -9.06 -17.44 -15.83
CA LYS A 311 -10.11 -18.47 -15.83
C LYS A 311 -11.45 -17.84 -16.18
N PRO A 312 -12.30 -18.53 -16.97
CA PRO A 312 -13.65 -18.06 -17.29
C PRO A 312 -14.50 -17.78 -16.03
N ASP A 313 -14.34 -18.60 -14.98
CA ASP A 313 -15.05 -18.49 -13.70
C ASP A 313 -14.27 -17.73 -12.61
N GLY A 314 -13.07 -17.28 -12.90
CA GLY A 314 -12.21 -16.56 -11.95
C GLY A 314 -12.54 -15.08 -11.91
N GLN A 315 -13.01 -14.57 -10.79
CA GLN A 315 -13.36 -13.15 -10.62
C GLN A 315 -12.13 -12.21 -10.52
N GLY A 316 -10.91 -12.75 -10.35
CA GLY A 316 -9.68 -11.97 -10.21
C GLY A 316 -9.59 -11.09 -8.95
N LEU A 317 -10.52 -11.23 -8.01
CA LEU A 317 -10.62 -10.37 -6.81
C LEU A 317 -9.69 -10.79 -5.66
N GLY A 318 -9.14 -12.01 -5.68
CA GLY A 318 -8.38 -12.57 -4.55
C GLY A 318 -7.13 -11.76 -4.19
N LEU A 319 -6.31 -11.37 -5.19
CA LEU A 319 -5.07 -10.61 -4.98
C LEU A 319 -5.32 -9.13 -4.61
N PRO A 320 -6.25 -8.40 -5.24
CA PRO A 320 -6.66 -7.08 -4.77
C PRO A 320 -7.15 -7.08 -3.32
N ILE A 321 -7.96 -8.08 -2.91
CA ILE A 321 -8.40 -8.24 -1.52
C ILE A 321 -7.19 -8.50 -0.60
N ALA A 322 -6.28 -9.38 -0.99
CA ALA A 322 -5.08 -9.67 -0.22
C ALA A 322 -4.22 -8.41 -0.02
N ALA A 323 -3.99 -7.63 -1.07
CA ALA A 323 -3.24 -6.38 -1.00
C ALA A 323 -3.91 -5.35 -0.08
N ARG A 324 -5.24 -5.22 -0.14
CA ARG A 324 -5.99 -4.33 0.73
C ARG A 324 -5.91 -4.74 2.20
N ILE A 325 -6.04 -6.04 2.50
CA ILE A 325 -5.87 -6.54 3.87
C ILE A 325 -4.48 -6.20 4.40
N VAL A 326 -3.43 -6.43 3.60
CA VAL A 326 -2.05 -6.11 3.99
C VAL A 326 -1.87 -4.61 4.24
N ALA A 327 -2.39 -3.75 3.37
CA ALA A 327 -2.33 -2.29 3.53
C ALA A 327 -3.03 -1.83 4.82
N ARG A 328 -4.20 -2.39 5.16
CA ARG A 328 -4.92 -2.13 6.42
C ARG A 328 -4.12 -2.52 7.66
N HIS A 329 -3.32 -3.57 7.54
CA HIS A 329 -2.41 -4.01 8.61
C HIS A 329 -1.08 -3.24 8.61
N LYS A 330 -1.00 -2.12 7.86
CA LYS A 330 0.23 -1.33 7.68
C LYS A 330 1.42 -2.19 7.22
N GLY A 331 1.13 -3.27 6.50
CA GLY A 331 2.09 -4.21 5.96
C GLY A 331 2.47 -3.88 4.52
N LYS A 332 3.32 -4.73 3.94
CA LYS A 332 3.73 -4.68 2.54
C LYS A 332 3.57 -6.07 1.91
N ILE A 333 2.99 -6.13 0.71
CA ILE A 333 2.94 -7.33 -0.13
C ILE A 333 3.81 -7.14 -1.35
N SER A 334 4.55 -8.16 -1.73
CA SER A 334 5.35 -8.20 -2.94
C SER A 334 5.28 -9.57 -3.58
N VAL A 335 5.59 -9.65 -4.88
CA VAL A 335 5.64 -10.89 -5.65
C VAL A 335 6.93 -10.97 -6.43
N THR A 336 7.54 -12.14 -6.41
CA THR A 336 8.63 -12.53 -7.32
C THR A 336 8.15 -13.77 -8.05
N SER A 337 8.15 -13.75 -9.37
CA SER A 337 7.67 -14.88 -10.17
C SER A 337 8.54 -15.10 -11.39
N GLU A 338 8.93 -16.35 -11.55
CA GLU A 338 9.64 -16.89 -12.70
C GLU A 338 8.90 -18.16 -13.18
N PRO A 339 9.11 -18.62 -14.39
CA PRO A 339 8.55 -19.88 -14.83
C PRO A 339 8.94 -21.03 -13.90
N GLY A 340 7.96 -21.69 -13.30
CA GLY A 340 8.16 -22.78 -12.34
C GLY A 340 8.21 -22.35 -10.89
N GLN A 341 8.16 -21.06 -10.54
CA GLN A 341 8.12 -20.63 -9.15
C GLN A 341 7.47 -19.25 -9.01
N THR A 342 6.49 -19.12 -8.09
CA THR A 342 5.97 -17.82 -7.66
C THR A 342 6.07 -17.71 -6.14
N ILE A 343 6.54 -16.56 -5.67
CA ILE A 343 6.71 -16.26 -4.25
C ILE A 343 5.95 -14.99 -3.93
N PHE A 344 4.89 -15.09 -3.14
CA PHE A 344 4.25 -13.94 -2.49
C PHE A 344 4.90 -13.72 -1.13
N SER A 345 5.42 -12.52 -0.89
CA SER A 345 6.06 -12.13 0.36
C SER A 345 5.22 -11.05 1.05
N ILE A 346 4.82 -11.30 2.28
CA ILE A 346 4.01 -10.42 3.11
C ILE A 346 4.87 -10.01 4.30
N ALA A 347 5.07 -8.70 4.47
CA ALA A 347 5.75 -8.11 5.61
C ALA A 347 4.74 -7.43 6.52
N LEU A 348 4.74 -7.77 7.81
CA LEU A 348 3.78 -7.28 8.81
C LEU A 348 4.50 -6.64 10.00
N PRO A 349 3.89 -5.62 10.65
CA PRO A 349 4.39 -5.06 11.88
C PRO A 349 4.16 -6.02 13.04
N HIS A 350 5.09 -6.07 14.00
CA HIS A 350 4.89 -6.81 15.24
C HIS A 350 4.06 -6.03 16.26
N ALA A 351 3.39 -6.71 17.19
CA ALA A 351 2.47 -6.09 18.14
C ALA A 351 3.14 -5.14 19.15
N GLY A 352 4.46 -5.19 19.33
CA GLY A 352 5.22 -4.26 20.17
C GLY A 352 5.54 -2.91 19.52
N TYR A 353 5.19 -2.69 18.25
CA TYR A 353 5.50 -1.47 17.50
C TYR A 353 4.51 -0.31 17.73
N GLY A 354 3.44 -0.54 18.48
CA GLY A 354 2.36 0.45 18.73
C GLY A 354 2.44 1.19 20.06
N GLY A 355 3.53 1.10 20.81
CA GLY A 355 3.66 1.61 22.18
C GLY A 355 4.04 3.09 22.34
N GLU A 356 4.24 3.86 21.25
CA GLU A 356 4.56 5.30 21.34
C GLU A 356 3.76 6.14 20.34
N ALA A 357 2.43 6.10 20.44
CA ALA A 357 1.56 7.13 19.86
C ALA A 357 0.17 7.04 20.52
N ALA A 358 0.08 7.51 21.77
CA ALA A 358 -1.15 7.92 22.43
C ALA A 358 -0.91 9.27 23.11
#